data_5e6969b34a8f155ed0be449b57c520b6
#
_entry.id   5e6969b34a8f155ed0be449b57c520b6
#
_cell.length_a   1.000
_cell.length_b   1.000
_cell.length_c   1.000
_cell.angle_alpha   90.00
_cell.angle_beta   90.00
_cell.angle_gamma   90.00
#
_symmetry.space_group_name_H-M   'P 1'
#
loop_
_entity.id
_entity.type
_entity.pdbx_description
1 polymer ?
#
loop_
_entity_poly.entity_id
_entity_poly.type
_entity_poly.pdbx_seq_one_letter_code
_entity_poly.pdbx_strand_id
1 'polypeptide(L)'
;YSAPIVNGNFKITYPAKCPEVIIGDTKILADAPAALKSAGFGDMISKYVALIDWQVSNLLTGESYCERVAALTRQAADQIFAMAGRVTKRDEKTAAAIFESLLLTGIAMSFTKTSRPGSGTEHIMAHFWECMELLDGKTPNYHGEDVGVTTLMILQYYDCLLYTSDAADD
;
A
#
# COMPACT_ATOMS: atom_id res chain seq x y z
N TYR A 1 8.49 10.87 -1.31
CA TYR A 1 8.22 11.47 -2.61
C TYR A 1 6.90 12.27 -2.63
N SER A 2 5.86 11.78 -2.03
CA SER A 2 4.57 12.44 -1.90
C SER A 2 4.06 12.36 -0.47
N ALA A 3 3.33 13.38 -0.03
CA ALA A 3 2.74 13.45 1.29
C ALA A 3 1.24 13.71 1.17
N PRO A 4 0.38 12.70 1.36
CA PRO A 4 -1.05 12.90 1.48
C PRO A 4 -1.36 13.53 2.84
N ILE A 5 -1.93 14.73 2.82
CA ILE A 5 -2.25 15.50 4.02
C ILE A 5 -3.74 15.81 4.02
N VAL A 6 -4.38 15.64 5.18
CA VAL A 6 -5.76 16.05 5.39
C VAL A 6 -5.77 17.58 5.62
N ASN A 7 -6.47 18.30 4.73
CA ASN A 7 -6.69 19.73 4.82
C ASN A 7 -8.20 20.01 4.82
N GLY A 8 -8.74 20.35 5.99
CA GLY A 8 -10.19 20.33 6.20
C GLY A 8 -10.72 18.90 6.08
N ASN A 9 -11.68 18.68 5.18
CA ASN A 9 -12.29 17.35 4.93
C ASN A 9 -11.75 16.67 3.67
N PHE A 10 -10.66 17.17 3.11
CA PHE A 10 -10.08 16.63 1.87
C PHE A 10 -8.66 16.14 2.11
N LYS A 11 -8.30 15.06 1.42
CA LYS A 11 -6.95 14.53 1.38
C LYS A 11 -6.24 15.05 0.13
N ILE A 12 -5.20 15.87 0.33
CA ILE A 12 -4.44 16.51 -0.75
C ILE A 12 -3.03 15.96 -0.73
N THR A 13 -2.55 15.50 -1.89
CA THR A 13 -1.18 14.99 -2.03
C THR A 13 -0.24 16.10 -2.44
N TYR A 14 0.75 16.38 -1.61
CA TYR A 14 1.79 17.37 -1.86
C TYR A 14 3.11 16.69 -2.27
N PRO A 15 3.88 17.29 -3.18
CA PRO A 15 5.26 16.87 -3.41
C PRO A 15 6.07 17.01 -2.13
N ALA A 16 6.81 15.97 -1.76
CA ALA A 16 7.61 15.95 -0.54
C ALA A 16 9.05 15.50 -0.84
N LYS A 17 9.99 16.01 -0.06
CA LYS A 17 11.38 15.56 -0.07
C LYS A 17 11.50 14.31 0.81
N CYS A 18 12.23 13.32 0.35
CA CYS A 18 12.54 12.15 1.18
C CYS A 18 13.40 12.57 2.37
N PRO A 19 13.19 11.98 3.55
CA PRO A 19 14.08 12.16 4.71
C PRO A 19 15.51 11.73 4.34
N GLU A 20 16.50 12.39 4.92
CA GLU A 20 17.92 12.03 4.74
C GLU A 20 18.30 10.84 5.63
N VAL A 21 17.64 10.70 6.77
CA VAL A 21 17.85 9.62 7.73
C VAL A 21 16.51 9.15 8.26
N ILE A 22 16.31 7.85 8.34
CA ILE A 22 15.17 7.20 8.97
C ILE A 22 15.70 6.19 9.97
N ILE A 23 15.26 6.28 11.23
CA ILE A 23 15.69 5.42 12.33
C ILE A 23 14.49 4.59 12.79
N GLY A 24 14.61 3.27 12.77
CA GLY A 24 13.61 2.33 13.28
C GLY A 24 14.21 1.47 14.38
N ASP A 25 13.74 1.63 15.62
CA ASP A 25 14.09 0.72 16.71
C ASP A 25 13.15 -0.48 16.68
N THR A 26 13.69 -1.67 16.43
CA THR A 26 12.92 -2.90 16.26
C THR A 26 12.17 -3.33 17.53
N LYS A 27 12.67 -2.99 18.71
CA LYS A 27 11.99 -3.27 19.98
C LYS A 27 10.76 -2.38 20.15
N ILE A 28 10.90 -1.07 19.88
CA ILE A 28 9.78 -0.13 19.91
C ILE A 28 8.72 -0.52 18.89
N LEU A 29 9.14 -0.88 17.67
CA LEU A 29 8.22 -1.32 16.62
C LEU A 29 7.51 -2.63 16.99
N ALA A 30 8.19 -3.58 17.61
CA ALA A 30 7.60 -4.83 18.07
C ALA A 30 6.59 -4.63 19.22
N ASP A 31 6.84 -3.62 20.08
CA ASP A 31 5.98 -3.26 21.21
C ASP A 31 4.79 -2.37 20.80
N ALA A 32 4.75 -1.91 19.56
CA ALA A 32 3.63 -1.12 19.05
C ALA A 32 2.30 -1.89 19.17
N PRO A 33 1.16 -1.19 19.35
CA PRO A 33 -0.17 -1.79 19.37
C PRO A 33 -0.42 -2.67 18.13
N ALA A 34 -1.17 -3.76 18.32
CA ALA A 34 -1.47 -4.71 17.24
C ALA A 34 -2.13 -4.00 16.02
N ALA A 35 -3.03 -3.05 16.26
CA ALA A 35 -3.69 -2.28 15.20
C ALA A 35 -2.69 -1.53 14.30
N LEU A 36 -1.67 -0.89 14.88
CA LEU A 36 -0.64 -0.19 14.09
C LEU A 36 0.21 -1.15 13.25
N LYS A 37 0.52 -2.33 13.79
CA LYS A 37 1.25 -3.37 13.05
C LYS A 37 0.38 -3.96 11.94
N SER A 38 -0.92 -4.17 12.18
CA SER A 38 -1.89 -4.61 11.18
C SER A 38 -2.05 -3.57 10.06
N ALA A 39 -2.08 -2.29 10.40
CA ALA A 39 -2.11 -1.22 9.41
C ALA A 39 -0.86 -1.23 8.52
N GLY A 40 0.34 -1.36 9.10
CA GLY A 40 1.56 -1.51 8.31
C GLY A 40 1.55 -2.73 7.38
N PHE A 41 0.98 -3.85 7.84
CA PHE A 41 0.79 -5.05 7.03
C PHE A 41 -0.22 -4.80 5.91
N GLY A 42 -1.36 -4.17 6.20
CA GLY A 42 -2.40 -3.85 5.21
C GLY A 42 -1.86 -2.97 4.09
N ASP A 43 -1.07 -1.94 4.44
CA ASP A 43 -0.42 -1.10 3.45
C ASP A 43 0.61 -1.88 2.60
N MET A 44 1.30 -2.87 3.17
CA MET A 44 2.25 -3.68 2.40
C MET A 44 1.57 -4.65 1.43
N ILE A 45 0.47 -5.31 1.80
CA ILE A 45 -0.23 -6.22 0.88
C ILE A 45 -0.92 -5.49 -0.27
N SER A 46 -1.22 -4.22 -0.13
CA SER A 46 -1.80 -3.39 -1.19
C SER A 46 -0.91 -3.32 -2.44
N LYS A 47 0.38 -3.58 -2.30
CA LYS A 47 1.35 -3.52 -3.40
C LYS A 47 1.03 -4.52 -4.52
N TYR A 48 0.29 -5.60 -4.22
CA TYR A 48 -0.21 -6.51 -5.25
C TYR A 48 -1.15 -5.80 -6.24
N VAL A 49 -2.12 -5.04 -5.74
CA VAL A 49 -3.04 -4.25 -6.59
C VAL A 49 -2.28 -3.12 -7.29
N ALA A 50 -1.49 -2.35 -6.54
CA ALA A 50 -0.73 -1.23 -7.09
C ALA A 50 0.16 -1.64 -8.29
N LEU A 51 0.81 -2.82 -8.22
CA LEU A 51 1.66 -3.33 -9.29
C LEU A 51 0.85 -3.79 -10.51
N ILE A 52 -0.32 -4.40 -10.31
CA ILE A 52 -1.25 -4.75 -11.40
C ILE A 52 -1.70 -3.48 -12.10
N ASP A 53 -2.18 -2.49 -11.36
CA ASP A 53 -2.65 -1.20 -11.89
C ASP A 53 -1.57 -0.48 -12.68
N TRP A 54 -0.34 -0.51 -12.19
CA TRP A 54 0.78 0.12 -12.87
C TRP A 54 1.09 -0.57 -14.20
N GLN A 55 1.05 -1.91 -14.22
CA GLN A 55 1.25 -2.69 -15.43
C GLN A 55 0.12 -2.46 -16.44
N VAL A 56 -1.13 -2.46 -15.99
CA VAL A 56 -2.30 -2.17 -16.83
C VAL A 56 -2.21 -0.75 -17.40
N SER A 57 -1.86 0.23 -16.58
CA SER A 57 -1.67 1.61 -17.06
C SER A 57 -0.56 1.72 -18.11
N ASN A 58 0.55 1.02 -17.92
CA ASN A 58 1.60 0.96 -18.93
C ASN A 58 1.08 0.40 -20.27
N LEU A 59 0.32 -0.70 -20.23
CA LEU A 59 -0.23 -1.34 -21.43
C LEU A 59 -1.26 -0.45 -22.16
N LEU A 60 -2.12 0.24 -21.41
CA LEU A 60 -3.23 1.01 -21.99
C LEU A 60 -2.83 2.44 -22.40
N THR A 61 -1.92 3.07 -21.66
CA THR A 61 -1.62 4.49 -21.81
C THR A 61 -0.17 4.77 -22.22
N GLY A 62 0.70 3.77 -22.20
CA GLY A 62 2.13 3.95 -22.39
C GLY A 62 2.84 4.59 -21.20
N GLU A 63 2.20 4.63 -20.00
CA GLU A 63 2.86 5.12 -18.79
C GLU A 63 4.15 4.36 -18.52
N SER A 64 5.18 5.07 -18.09
CA SER A 64 6.49 4.48 -17.79
C SER A 64 6.37 3.38 -16.71
N TYR A 65 6.85 2.18 -17.00
CA TYR A 65 6.89 1.02 -16.10
C TYR A 65 8.32 0.52 -15.92
N CYS A 66 8.72 0.28 -14.68
CA CYS A 66 10.06 -0.24 -14.38
C CYS A 66 9.97 -1.63 -13.75
N GLU A 67 10.23 -2.67 -14.55
CA GLU A 67 10.16 -4.07 -14.11
C GLU A 67 11.02 -4.36 -12.88
N ARG A 68 12.22 -3.76 -12.79
CA ARG A 68 13.12 -3.97 -11.64
C ARG A 68 12.52 -3.42 -10.34
N VAL A 69 11.91 -2.24 -10.41
CA VAL A 69 11.25 -1.64 -9.25
C VAL A 69 9.99 -2.43 -8.89
N ALA A 70 9.21 -2.86 -9.87
CA ALA A 70 8.05 -3.70 -9.66
C ALA A 70 8.40 -5.04 -9.01
N ALA A 71 9.44 -5.72 -9.50
CA ALA A 71 9.92 -6.98 -8.93
C ALA A 71 10.42 -6.80 -7.48
N LEU A 72 11.14 -5.72 -7.19
CA LEU A 72 11.62 -5.41 -5.84
C LEU A 72 10.43 -5.17 -4.87
N THR A 73 9.44 -4.40 -5.29
CA THR A 73 8.23 -4.13 -4.50
C THR A 73 7.42 -5.41 -4.28
N ARG A 74 7.29 -6.25 -5.31
CA ARG A 74 6.63 -7.55 -5.21
C ARG A 74 7.33 -8.45 -4.20
N GLN A 75 8.65 -8.57 -4.28
CA GLN A 75 9.43 -9.39 -3.35
C GLN A 75 9.24 -8.93 -1.89
N ALA A 76 9.20 -7.62 -1.65
CA ALA A 76 8.92 -7.07 -0.33
C ALA A 76 7.52 -7.44 0.18
N ALA A 77 6.49 -7.34 -0.68
CA ALA A 77 5.12 -7.74 -0.34
C ALA A 77 5.02 -9.25 -0.05
N ASP A 78 5.64 -10.10 -0.86
CA ASP A 78 5.66 -11.56 -0.68
C ASP A 78 6.32 -11.95 0.65
N GLN A 79 7.43 -11.29 1.01
CA GLN A 79 8.11 -11.50 2.29
C GLN A 79 7.20 -11.17 3.48
N ILE A 80 6.46 -10.07 3.41
CA ILE A 80 5.55 -9.65 4.47
C ILE A 80 4.32 -10.56 4.53
N PHE A 81 3.77 -10.95 3.39
CA PHE A 81 2.64 -11.89 3.31
C PHE A 81 2.98 -13.23 3.97
N ALA A 82 4.18 -13.75 3.75
CA ALA A 82 4.66 -14.99 4.41
C ALA A 82 4.74 -14.88 5.95
N MET A 83 4.74 -13.66 6.50
CA MET A 83 4.77 -13.39 7.95
C MET A 83 3.39 -13.03 8.53
N ALA A 84 2.30 -13.11 7.76
CA ALA A 84 0.96 -12.65 8.15
C ALA A 84 0.50 -13.16 9.53
N GLY A 85 0.72 -14.43 9.85
CA GLY A 85 0.35 -15.05 11.15
C GLY A 85 1.15 -14.53 12.35
N ARG A 86 2.16 -13.68 12.16
CA ARG A 86 3.03 -13.13 13.21
C ARG A 86 2.88 -11.63 13.41
N VAL A 87 2.18 -10.94 12.52
CA VAL A 87 2.08 -9.48 12.47
C VAL A 87 1.65 -8.85 13.80
N THR A 88 0.63 -9.41 14.43
CA THR A 88 0.09 -8.88 15.70
C THR A 88 0.91 -9.27 16.94
N LYS A 89 1.87 -10.18 16.78
CA LYS A 89 2.70 -10.67 17.88
C LYS A 89 3.82 -9.66 18.21
N ARG A 90 4.36 -9.77 19.43
CA ARG A 90 5.58 -9.08 19.82
C ARG A 90 6.78 -9.82 19.23
N ASP A 91 7.11 -9.49 17.99
CA ASP A 91 8.14 -10.14 17.19
C ASP A 91 8.99 -9.10 16.47
N GLU A 92 10.18 -8.86 16.96
CA GLU A 92 11.11 -7.87 16.43
C GLU A 92 11.44 -8.14 14.96
N LYS A 93 11.58 -9.41 14.56
CA LYS A 93 11.91 -9.79 13.19
C LYS A 93 10.79 -9.41 12.22
N THR A 94 9.53 -9.68 12.58
CA THR A 94 8.37 -9.31 11.76
C THR A 94 8.19 -7.79 11.72
N ALA A 95 8.35 -7.11 12.85
CA ALA A 95 8.26 -5.65 12.92
C ALA A 95 9.34 -4.96 12.07
N ALA A 96 10.59 -5.44 12.14
CA ALA A 96 11.69 -4.98 11.29
C ALA A 96 11.37 -5.18 9.80
N ALA A 97 10.89 -6.37 9.42
CA ALA A 97 10.59 -6.68 8.03
C ALA A 97 9.48 -5.77 7.46
N ILE A 98 8.42 -5.49 8.23
CA ILE A 98 7.35 -4.54 7.82
C ILE A 98 7.96 -3.15 7.62
N PHE A 99 8.73 -2.67 8.59
CA PHE A 99 9.36 -1.35 8.52
C PHE A 99 10.30 -1.22 7.31
N GLU A 100 11.19 -2.18 7.10
CA GLU A 100 12.11 -2.21 5.96
C GLU A 100 11.37 -2.25 4.62
N SER A 101 10.29 -3.02 4.53
CA SER A 101 9.49 -3.13 3.30
C SER A 101 8.74 -1.83 2.97
N LEU A 102 8.21 -1.13 3.98
CA LEU A 102 7.62 0.19 3.80
C LEU A 102 8.66 1.23 3.36
N LEU A 103 9.87 1.21 3.93
CA LEU A 103 10.98 2.05 3.49
C LEU A 103 11.37 1.76 2.04
N LEU A 104 11.47 0.49 1.67
CA LEU A 104 11.80 0.05 0.32
C LEU A 104 10.76 0.56 -0.69
N THR A 105 9.47 0.51 -0.35
CA THR A 105 8.40 1.08 -1.19
C THR A 105 8.55 2.60 -1.35
N GLY A 106 8.90 3.32 -0.28
CA GLY A 106 9.19 4.76 -0.34
C GLY A 106 10.37 5.08 -1.25
N ILE A 107 11.43 4.29 -1.20
CA ILE A 107 12.60 4.38 -2.09
C ILE A 107 12.19 4.08 -3.53
N ALA A 108 11.39 3.03 -3.77
CA ALA A 108 10.86 2.67 -5.08
C ALA A 108 10.10 3.85 -5.74
N MET A 109 9.18 4.48 -5.00
CA MET A 109 8.47 5.68 -5.45
C MET A 109 9.41 6.86 -5.74
N SER A 110 10.47 7.00 -4.95
CA SER A 110 11.48 8.06 -5.17
C SER A 110 12.27 7.85 -6.48
N PHE A 111 12.59 6.60 -6.82
CA PHE A 111 13.27 6.26 -8.08
C PHE A 111 12.38 6.49 -9.31
N THR A 112 11.14 6.06 -9.24
CA THR A 112 10.20 6.16 -10.37
C THR A 112 9.58 7.54 -10.53
N LYS A 113 9.70 8.42 -9.52
CA LYS A 113 9.07 9.75 -9.46
C LYS A 113 7.53 9.69 -9.56
N THR A 114 6.94 8.55 -9.19
CA THR A 114 5.50 8.32 -9.16
C THR A 114 5.13 7.48 -7.94
N SER A 115 3.88 7.52 -7.50
CA SER A 115 3.36 6.68 -6.43
C SER A 115 3.01 5.26 -6.88
N ARG A 116 3.08 4.95 -8.17
CA ARG A 116 2.66 3.67 -8.75
C ARG A 116 3.20 2.42 -8.05
N PRO A 117 4.49 2.35 -7.65
CA PRO A 117 4.96 1.17 -6.92
C PRO A 117 4.28 0.96 -5.57
N GLY A 118 3.71 2.01 -5.00
CA GLY A 118 3.16 2.00 -3.65
C GLY A 118 1.64 2.06 -3.56
N SER A 119 0.94 2.57 -4.59
CA SER A 119 -0.49 2.85 -4.52
C SER A 119 -1.19 2.73 -5.86
N GLY A 120 -2.36 2.13 -5.86
CA GLY A 120 -3.25 1.94 -7.00
C GLY A 120 -4.70 2.26 -6.64
N THR A 121 -5.64 1.54 -7.23
CA THR A 121 -7.09 1.71 -7.05
C THR A 121 -7.52 1.47 -5.60
N GLU A 122 -6.87 0.56 -4.90
CA GLU A 122 -7.13 0.28 -3.49
C GLU A 122 -6.88 1.50 -2.59
N HIS A 123 -5.82 2.26 -2.84
CA HIS A 123 -5.54 3.50 -2.12
C HIS A 123 -6.55 4.61 -2.44
N ILE A 124 -6.98 4.71 -3.70
CA ILE A 124 -8.02 5.68 -4.09
C ILE A 124 -9.31 5.40 -3.32
N MET A 125 -9.70 4.14 -3.22
CA MET A 125 -10.89 3.71 -2.50
C MET A 125 -10.76 3.97 -0.98
N ALA A 126 -9.62 3.64 -0.38
CA ALA A 126 -9.33 3.91 1.03
C ALA A 126 -9.38 5.43 1.34
N HIS A 127 -8.74 6.25 0.51
CA HIS A 127 -8.78 7.71 0.65
C HIS A 127 -10.20 8.27 0.53
N PHE A 128 -11.03 7.70 -0.33
CA PHE A 128 -12.43 8.07 -0.44
C PHE A 128 -13.18 7.78 0.86
N TRP A 129 -13.00 6.59 1.46
CA TRP A 129 -13.62 6.26 2.74
C TRP A 129 -13.17 7.20 3.86
N GLU A 130 -11.89 7.43 4.00
CA GLU A 130 -11.32 8.36 4.99
C GLU A 130 -11.94 9.78 4.85
N CYS A 131 -12.11 10.26 3.60
CA CYS A 131 -12.75 11.56 3.36
C CYS A 131 -14.23 11.55 3.74
N MET A 132 -14.96 10.47 3.45
CA MET A 132 -16.38 10.34 3.83
C MET A 132 -16.55 10.28 5.35
N GLU A 133 -15.68 9.57 6.07
CA GLU A 133 -15.70 9.54 7.53
C GLU A 133 -15.44 10.92 8.14
N LEU A 134 -14.47 11.67 7.60
CA LEU A 134 -14.20 13.05 8.02
C LEU A 134 -15.41 13.98 7.76
N LEU A 135 -16.10 13.84 6.63
CA LEU A 135 -17.31 14.61 6.34
C LEU A 135 -18.44 14.28 7.31
N ASP A 136 -18.54 13.03 7.76
CA ASP A 136 -19.48 12.59 8.79
C ASP A 136 -19.07 12.99 10.22
N GLY A 137 -17.93 13.70 10.38
CA GLY A 137 -17.40 14.10 11.68
C GLY A 137 -16.81 12.95 12.50
N LYS A 138 -16.49 11.84 11.86
CA LYS A 138 -15.85 10.67 12.47
C LYS A 138 -14.34 10.78 12.40
N THR A 139 -13.65 10.03 13.26
CA THR A 139 -12.21 9.82 13.13
C THR A 139 -11.99 8.62 12.20
N PRO A 140 -11.27 8.78 11.08
CA PRO A 140 -10.94 7.65 10.19
C PRO A 140 -10.16 6.56 10.90
N ASN A 141 -10.27 5.34 10.42
CA ASN A 141 -9.42 4.23 10.81
C ASN A 141 -7.94 4.51 10.46
N TYR A 142 -7.04 3.65 10.90
CA TYR A 142 -5.67 3.73 10.42
C TYR A 142 -5.63 3.44 8.91
N HIS A 143 -4.98 4.31 8.16
CA HIS A 143 -4.89 4.26 6.70
C HIS A 143 -4.62 2.85 6.15
N GLY A 144 -3.63 2.15 6.71
CA GLY A 144 -3.29 0.80 6.25
C GLY A 144 -4.35 -0.27 6.56
N GLU A 145 -5.25 -0.04 7.52
CA GLU A 145 -6.40 -0.94 7.74
C GLU A 145 -7.40 -0.79 6.60
N ASP A 146 -7.77 0.44 6.25
CA ASP A 146 -8.67 0.71 5.12
C ASP A 146 -8.06 0.24 3.80
N VAL A 147 -6.77 0.52 3.56
CA VAL A 147 -6.04 0.04 2.39
C VAL A 147 -5.98 -1.48 2.33
N GLY A 148 -5.80 -2.16 3.46
CA GLY A 148 -5.82 -3.62 3.52
C GLY A 148 -7.18 -4.21 3.13
N VAL A 149 -8.27 -3.62 3.61
CA VAL A 149 -9.65 -4.05 3.26
C VAL A 149 -9.94 -3.79 1.79
N THR A 150 -9.65 -2.58 1.31
CA THR A 150 -9.88 -2.22 -0.10
C THR A 150 -9.03 -3.06 -1.05
N THR A 151 -7.83 -3.47 -0.66
CA THR A 151 -7.00 -4.43 -1.42
C THR A 151 -7.75 -5.72 -1.69
N LEU A 152 -8.35 -6.33 -0.65
CA LEU A 152 -9.11 -7.57 -0.81
C LEU A 152 -10.33 -7.37 -1.72
N MET A 153 -11.02 -6.24 -1.60
CA MET A 153 -12.17 -5.93 -2.46
C MET A 153 -11.74 -5.78 -3.93
N ILE A 154 -10.69 -5.05 -4.21
CA ILE A 154 -10.20 -4.84 -5.57
C ILE A 154 -9.69 -6.14 -6.19
N LEU A 155 -8.99 -6.99 -5.44
CA LEU A 155 -8.57 -8.30 -5.92
C LEU A 155 -9.76 -9.19 -6.32
N GLN A 156 -10.87 -9.14 -5.56
CA GLN A 156 -12.09 -9.85 -5.95
C GLN A 156 -12.69 -9.30 -7.26
N TYR A 157 -12.65 -7.99 -7.49
CA TYR A 157 -13.08 -7.41 -8.77
C TYR A 157 -12.19 -7.88 -9.92
N TYR A 158 -10.89 -7.94 -9.73
CA TYR A 158 -9.96 -8.41 -10.78
C TYR A 158 -10.18 -9.89 -11.11
N ASP A 159 -10.45 -10.72 -10.11
CA ASP A 159 -10.82 -12.12 -10.31
C ASP A 159 -12.12 -12.25 -11.14
N CYS A 160 -13.14 -11.45 -10.83
CA CYS A 160 -14.38 -11.42 -11.60
C CYS A 160 -14.16 -10.97 -13.05
N LEU A 161 -13.29 -10.01 -13.29
CA LEU A 161 -12.97 -9.54 -14.66
C LEU A 161 -12.28 -10.64 -15.48
N LEU A 162 -11.36 -11.39 -14.90
CA LEU A 162 -10.71 -12.52 -15.56
C LEU A 162 -11.72 -13.60 -15.93
N TYR A 163 -12.61 -13.96 -14.99
CA TYR A 163 -13.63 -14.97 -15.22
C TYR A 163 -14.64 -14.57 -16.32
N THR A 164 -15.01 -13.28 -16.38
CA THR A 164 -15.96 -12.80 -17.41
C THR A 164 -15.32 -12.70 -18.79
N SER A 165 -14.00 -12.46 -18.90
CA SER A 165 -13.30 -12.45 -20.17
C SER A 165 -13.21 -13.89 -20.76
N ASP A 166 -12.91 -14.88 -19.95
CA ASP A 166 -12.86 -16.29 -20.39
C ASP A 166 -14.24 -16.80 -20.84
N ALA A 167 -15.34 -16.34 -20.20
CA ALA A 167 -16.71 -16.70 -20.59
C ALA A 167 -17.22 -15.99 -21.86
N ALA A 168 -16.54 -14.97 -22.34
CA ALA A 168 -16.90 -14.26 -23.58
C ALA A 168 -16.20 -14.84 -24.82
N ASP A 169 -15.18 -15.69 -24.62
CA ASP A 169 -14.44 -16.37 -25.70
C ASP A 169 -15.00 -17.78 -26.03
N ASP A 170 -16.02 -18.28 -25.29
CA ASP A 170 -16.80 -19.50 -25.54
C ASP A 170 -18.14 -19.18 -26.28
#